data_bef9cfe02dc7ebdd9fa8f42093c635f2
#
_entry.id   bef9cfe02dc7ebdd9fa8f42093c635f2
#
_cell.length_a   1.000
_cell.length_b   1.000
_cell.length_c   1.000
_cell.angle_alpha   90.00
_cell.angle_beta   90.00
_cell.angle_gamma   90.00
#
_symmetry.space_group_name_H-M   'P 1'
#
loop_
_entity.id
_entity.type
_entity.pdbx_description
1 polymer ?
#
loop_
_entity_poly.entity_id
_entity_poly.type
_entity_poly.pdbx_seq_one_letter_code
_entity_poly.pdbx_strand_id
1 'polypeptide(L)'
;YPTKEQTIQIQRTFGCCRFVYNYYLAKRIDAYKSDKTTLGYKACSADMTALKKQLPWLGEVDSIALQSSLRDLDTAYQNFFRRVKQGEKPGFPCFKSKHRNRRSYKSKCVGTNIKVLDGAMQLPKLGNVKCRVSRKVEGRVLSATVSQEASGKYYVSLCCTDVDIKPPPKTGAAVGIDLGIKDLAITSDGVKYDNLH
;
A
#
# COMPACT_ATOMS: atom_id res chain seq x y z
N TYR A 1 -10.64 -10.78 -9.30
CA TYR A 1 -11.23 -10.70 -10.65
C TYR A 1 -12.33 -9.63 -10.65
N PRO A 2 -11.98 -8.33 -10.73
CA PRO A 2 -12.97 -7.26 -10.71
C PRO A 2 -13.77 -7.21 -12.02
N THR A 3 -15.05 -6.79 -11.94
CA THR A 3 -15.87 -6.46 -13.12
C THR A 3 -15.34 -5.18 -13.80
N LYS A 4 -15.93 -4.80 -14.95
CA LYS A 4 -15.60 -3.53 -15.63
C LYS A 4 -15.80 -2.32 -14.70
N GLU A 5 -16.97 -2.26 -14.04
CA GLU A 5 -17.34 -1.17 -13.13
C GLU A 5 -16.37 -1.11 -11.92
N GLN A 6 -16.09 -2.27 -11.32
CA GLN A 6 -15.13 -2.39 -10.23
C GLN A 6 -13.73 -1.97 -10.66
N THR A 7 -13.31 -2.34 -11.86
CA THR A 7 -12.02 -1.92 -12.44
C THR A 7 -11.95 -0.41 -12.57
N ILE A 8 -12.98 0.24 -13.10
CA ILE A 8 -13.05 1.71 -13.21
C ILE A 8 -12.94 2.34 -11.83
N GLN A 9 -13.68 1.83 -10.84
CA GLN A 9 -13.67 2.34 -9.47
C GLN A 9 -12.31 2.16 -8.78
N ILE A 10 -11.61 1.04 -9.01
CA ILE A 10 -10.25 0.81 -8.52
C ILE A 10 -9.28 1.83 -9.14
N GLN A 11 -9.35 2.05 -10.46
CA GLN A 11 -8.48 3.01 -11.14
C GLN A 11 -8.74 4.46 -10.69
N ARG A 12 -10.00 4.83 -10.46
CA ARG A 12 -10.36 6.12 -9.85
C ARG A 12 -9.74 6.25 -8.46
N THR A 13 -9.83 5.21 -7.63
CA THR A 13 -9.26 5.22 -6.28
C THR A 13 -7.73 5.39 -6.32
N PHE A 14 -7.01 4.71 -7.23
CA PHE A 14 -5.58 4.94 -7.44
C PHE A 14 -5.28 6.40 -7.79
N GLY A 15 -6.09 6.99 -8.70
CA GLY A 15 -5.96 8.38 -9.11
C GLY A 15 -6.15 9.34 -7.96
N CYS A 16 -7.24 9.17 -7.20
CA CYS A 16 -7.59 10.01 -6.05
C CYS A 16 -6.53 9.93 -4.93
N CYS A 17 -6.06 8.74 -4.59
CA CYS A 17 -5.01 8.55 -3.58
C CYS A 17 -3.71 9.24 -4.00
N ARG A 18 -3.31 9.13 -5.27
CA ARG A 18 -2.13 9.83 -5.80
C ARG A 18 -2.31 11.34 -5.78
N PHE A 19 -3.49 11.83 -6.17
CA PHE A 19 -3.83 13.25 -6.13
C PHE A 19 -3.72 13.79 -4.71
N VAL A 20 -4.37 13.16 -3.73
CA VAL A 20 -4.34 13.58 -2.32
C VAL A 20 -2.92 13.62 -1.79
N TYR A 21 -2.11 12.59 -2.05
CA TYR A 21 -0.70 12.56 -1.65
C TYR A 21 0.06 13.75 -2.22
N ASN A 22 -0.05 13.98 -3.54
CA ASN A 22 0.67 15.04 -4.23
C ASN A 22 0.19 16.44 -3.83
N TYR A 23 -1.12 16.63 -3.70
CA TYR A 23 -1.71 17.90 -3.28
C TYR A 23 -1.19 18.33 -1.92
N TYR A 24 -1.21 17.41 -0.93
CA TYR A 24 -0.71 17.74 0.40
C TYR A 24 0.81 17.77 0.49
N LEU A 25 1.52 17.08 -0.36
CA LEU A 25 2.97 17.26 -0.47
C LEU A 25 3.31 18.68 -0.94
N ALA A 26 2.67 19.15 -2.01
CA ALA A 26 2.82 20.54 -2.50
C ALA A 26 2.47 21.54 -1.41
N LYS A 27 1.28 21.41 -0.80
CA LYS A 27 0.78 22.32 0.25
C LYS A 27 1.73 22.40 1.45
N ARG A 28 2.34 21.25 1.87
CA ARG A 28 3.34 21.23 2.96
C ARG A 28 4.64 21.92 2.56
N ILE A 29 5.10 21.73 1.31
CA ILE A 29 6.30 22.39 0.79
C ILE A 29 6.08 23.90 0.73
N ASP A 30 4.94 24.35 0.20
CA ASP A 30 4.63 25.76 0.03
C ASP A 30 4.46 26.47 1.38
N ALA A 31 3.76 25.88 2.34
CA ALA A 31 3.64 26.43 3.70
C ALA A 31 5.01 26.58 4.40
N TYR A 32 5.90 25.62 4.21
CA TYR A 32 7.25 25.73 4.79
C TYR A 32 8.11 26.79 4.08
N LYS A 33 7.95 26.96 2.76
CA LYS A 33 8.68 27.99 2.01
C LYS A 33 8.23 29.41 2.36
N SER A 34 6.90 29.63 2.48
CA SER A 34 6.33 30.96 2.71
C SER A 34 6.58 31.47 4.14
N ASP A 35 6.27 30.68 5.14
CA ASP A 35 6.27 31.13 6.54
C ASP A 35 6.89 30.16 7.53
N LYS A 36 7.62 29.13 7.05
CA LYS A 36 8.22 28.04 7.84
C LYS A 36 7.21 27.20 8.62
N THR A 37 5.92 27.28 8.28
CA THR A 37 4.87 26.50 8.94
C THR A 37 4.99 25.03 8.58
N THR A 38 4.96 24.16 9.60
CA THR A 38 4.97 22.71 9.43
C THR A 38 3.56 22.16 9.53
N LEU A 39 2.98 21.74 8.40
CA LEU A 39 1.68 21.09 8.36
C LEU A 39 1.84 19.59 8.63
N GLY A 40 1.24 19.10 9.74
CA GLY A 40 1.19 17.68 10.07
C GLY A 40 -0.06 16.99 9.53
N TYR A 41 -0.16 15.66 9.80
CA TYR A 41 -1.31 14.86 9.40
C TYR A 41 -2.65 15.44 9.86
N LYS A 42 -2.76 15.90 11.12
CA LYS A 42 -4.03 16.43 11.67
C LYS A 42 -4.55 17.64 10.88
N ALA A 43 -3.68 18.62 10.60
CA ALA A 43 -4.04 19.80 9.83
C ALA A 43 -4.48 19.45 8.40
N CYS A 44 -3.71 18.59 7.71
CA CYS A 44 -4.05 18.13 6.37
C CYS A 44 -5.34 17.30 6.34
N SER A 45 -5.60 16.47 7.35
CA SER A 45 -6.82 15.67 7.46
C SER A 45 -8.06 16.52 7.69
N ALA A 46 -7.97 17.56 8.49
CA ALA A 46 -9.06 18.53 8.69
C ALA A 46 -9.36 19.29 7.38
N ASP A 47 -8.32 19.80 6.71
CA ASP A 47 -8.41 20.49 5.43
C ASP A 47 -9.00 19.62 4.31
N MET A 48 -8.76 18.31 4.32
CA MET A 48 -9.29 17.38 3.33
C MET A 48 -10.83 17.34 3.31
N THR A 49 -11.49 17.68 4.42
CA THR A 49 -12.95 17.79 4.47
C THR A 49 -13.44 18.96 3.61
N ALA A 50 -12.77 20.12 3.67
CA ALA A 50 -13.05 21.27 2.83
C ALA A 50 -12.68 21.00 1.36
N LEU A 51 -11.54 20.34 1.13
CA LEU A 51 -11.11 19.95 -0.22
C LEU A 51 -12.13 19.04 -0.92
N LYS A 52 -12.74 18.09 -0.20
CA LYS A 52 -13.81 17.24 -0.75
C LYS A 52 -15.06 18.02 -1.16
N LYS A 53 -15.39 19.12 -0.48
CA LYS A 53 -16.50 20.00 -0.88
C LYS A 53 -16.17 20.75 -2.17
N GLN A 54 -14.91 21.15 -2.36
CA GLN A 54 -14.44 21.81 -3.57
C GLN A 54 -14.26 20.84 -4.74
N LEU A 55 -13.89 19.59 -4.45
CA LEU A 55 -13.64 18.54 -5.43
C LEU A 55 -14.54 17.32 -5.15
N PRO A 56 -15.82 17.35 -5.57
CA PRO A 56 -16.81 16.31 -5.22
C PRO A 56 -16.42 14.89 -5.64
N TRP A 57 -15.63 14.74 -6.72
CA TRP A 57 -15.14 13.45 -7.19
C TRP A 57 -14.24 12.69 -6.17
N LEU A 58 -13.65 13.40 -5.19
CA LEU A 58 -12.95 12.75 -4.08
C LEU A 58 -13.92 12.02 -3.13
N GLY A 59 -15.21 12.35 -3.14
CA GLY A 59 -16.26 11.66 -2.39
C GLY A 59 -16.73 10.35 -3.02
N GLU A 60 -16.44 10.14 -4.30
CA GLU A 60 -16.82 8.92 -5.04
C GLU A 60 -16.02 7.68 -4.63
N VAL A 61 -14.84 7.88 -4.03
CA VAL A 61 -13.93 6.81 -3.62
C VAL A 61 -13.94 6.59 -2.10
N ASP A 62 -13.27 5.52 -1.65
CA ASP A 62 -13.16 5.22 -0.23
C ASP A 62 -12.39 6.31 0.53
N SER A 63 -13.08 6.95 1.48
CA SER A 63 -12.50 8.00 2.33
C SER A 63 -11.34 7.51 3.18
N ILE A 64 -11.38 6.23 3.60
CA ILE A 64 -10.31 5.63 4.41
C ILE A 64 -9.05 5.44 3.56
N ALA A 65 -9.21 5.12 2.26
CA ALA A 65 -8.08 5.03 1.33
C ALA A 65 -7.41 6.41 1.13
N LEU A 66 -8.18 7.49 1.05
CA LEU A 66 -7.63 8.85 0.98
C LEU A 66 -6.88 9.22 2.26
N GLN A 67 -7.44 8.93 3.43
CA GLN A 67 -6.77 9.14 4.72
C GLN A 67 -5.50 8.29 4.86
N SER A 68 -5.51 7.05 4.34
CA SER A 68 -4.32 6.20 4.32
C SER A 68 -3.21 6.80 3.46
N SER A 69 -3.56 7.35 2.30
CA SER A 69 -2.61 8.05 1.43
C SER A 69 -1.97 9.27 2.11
N LEU A 70 -2.76 10.01 2.90
CA LEU A 70 -2.26 11.13 3.68
C LEU A 70 -1.33 10.67 4.83
N ARG A 71 -1.64 9.54 5.49
CA ARG A 71 -0.75 8.93 6.49
C ARG A 71 0.56 8.43 5.86
N ASP A 72 0.51 7.90 4.63
CA ASP A 72 1.71 7.49 3.92
C ASP A 72 2.64 8.68 3.65
N LEU A 73 2.08 9.86 3.32
CA LEU A 73 2.85 11.11 3.21
C LEU A 73 3.48 11.51 4.55
N ASP A 74 2.71 11.42 5.63
CA ASP A 74 3.22 11.76 6.97
C ASP A 74 4.37 10.82 7.39
N THR A 75 4.21 9.52 7.15
CA THR A 75 5.27 8.52 7.37
C THR A 75 6.52 8.80 6.53
N ALA A 76 6.34 9.25 5.27
CA ALA A 76 7.46 9.63 4.41
C ALA A 76 8.27 10.82 5.00
N TYR A 77 7.58 11.83 5.56
CA TYR A 77 8.24 12.94 6.27
C TYR A 77 8.92 12.48 7.56
N GLN A 78 8.26 11.63 8.36
CA GLN A 78 8.87 11.07 9.58
C GLN A 78 10.15 10.30 9.26
N ASN A 79 10.14 9.47 8.21
CA ASN A 79 11.32 8.74 7.76
C ASN A 79 12.44 9.67 7.26
N PHE A 80 12.06 10.74 6.53
CA PHE A 80 13.01 11.77 6.11
C PHE A 80 13.72 12.40 7.32
N PHE A 81 12.96 12.92 8.29
CA PHE A 81 13.54 13.57 9.47
C PHE A 81 14.33 12.60 10.36
N ARG A 82 13.88 11.35 10.49
CA ARG A 82 14.63 10.32 11.22
C ARG A 82 16.00 10.09 10.59
N ARG A 83 16.08 9.95 9.26
CA ARG A 83 17.34 9.77 8.54
C ARG A 83 18.27 10.98 8.67
N VAL A 84 17.74 12.19 8.55
CA VAL A 84 18.50 13.44 8.78
C VAL A 84 19.10 13.42 10.19
N LYS A 85 18.31 13.09 11.22
CA LYS A 85 18.79 13.03 12.61
C LYS A 85 19.87 11.97 12.84
N GLN A 86 19.81 10.86 12.09
CA GLN A 86 20.76 9.75 12.18
C GLN A 86 22.01 9.96 11.30
N GLY A 87 22.12 11.07 10.56
CA GLY A 87 23.21 11.32 9.61
C GLY A 87 23.17 10.42 8.37
N GLU A 88 22.04 9.69 8.14
CA GLU A 88 21.84 8.88 6.96
C GLU A 88 21.51 9.75 5.74
N LYS A 89 21.71 9.20 4.52
CA LYS A 89 21.29 9.88 3.28
C LYS A 89 19.79 10.17 3.33
N PRO A 90 19.36 11.44 3.42
CA PRO A 90 17.96 11.77 3.50
C PRO A 90 17.25 11.52 2.16
N GLY A 91 16.04 10.96 2.20
CA GLY A 91 15.16 10.82 1.05
C GLY A 91 13.95 11.73 1.25
N PHE A 92 13.97 12.94 0.67
CA PHE A 92 12.81 13.83 0.75
C PHE A 92 11.59 13.20 0.04
N PRO A 93 10.36 13.36 0.56
CA PRO A 93 9.17 12.85 -0.09
C PRO A 93 9.01 13.37 -1.52
N CYS A 94 8.82 12.45 -2.48
CA CYS A 94 8.72 12.78 -3.89
C CYS A 94 7.28 12.70 -4.39
N PHE A 95 6.93 13.50 -5.40
CA PHE A 95 5.64 13.43 -6.07
C PHE A 95 5.43 12.06 -6.73
N LYS A 96 4.23 11.49 -6.57
CA LYS A 96 3.85 10.22 -7.17
C LYS A 96 3.42 10.41 -8.62
N SER A 97 3.93 9.58 -9.52
CA SER A 97 3.61 9.55 -10.95
C SER A 97 2.69 8.37 -11.28
N LYS A 98 1.83 8.52 -12.30
CA LYS A 98 0.97 7.43 -12.80
C LYS A 98 1.78 6.24 -13.36
N HIS A 99 2.95 6.52 -13.96
CA HIS A 99 3.74 5.54 -14.68
C HIS A 99 4.89 4.94 -13.86
N ARG A 100 5.48 5.72 -12.95
CA ARG A 100 6.66 5.30 -12.17
C ARG A 100 6.33 4.66 -10.83
N ASN A 101 5.14 4.93 -10.27
CA ASN A 101 4.79 4.44 -8.96
C ASN A 101 3.84 3.24 -9.05
N ARG A 102 3.96 2.34 -8.08
CA ARG A 102 3.05 1.20 -7.93
C ARG A 102 1.60 1.69 -7.86
N ARG A 103 0.73 1.07 -8.64
CA ARG A 103 -0.72 1.32 -8.60
C ARG A 103 -1.31 0.56 -7.42
N SER A 104 -1.48 1.23 -6.30
CA SER A 104 -2.05 0.63 -5.08
C SER A 104 -2.72 1.66 -4.20
N TYR A 105 -3.69 1.21 -3.41
CA TYR A 105 -4.26 1.95 -2.28
C TYR A 105 -4.50 1.00 -1.11
N LYS A 106 -4.48 1.54 0.11
CA LYS A 106 -4.73 0.82 1.34
C LYS A 106 -5.99 1.35 2.02
N SER A 107 -6.92 0.46 2.36
CA SER A 107 -8.08 0.76 3.19
C SER A 107 -7.96 0.04 4.53
N LYS A 108 -8.21 0.74 5.64
CA LYS A 108 -8.26 0.13 6.97
C LYS A 108 -9.61 -0.51 7.20
N CYS A 109 -9.61 -1.61 7.93
CA CYS A 109 -10.83 -2.25 8.39
C CYS A 109 -11.42 -1.43 9.56
N VAL A 110 -12.62 -0.89 9.36
CA VAL A 110 -13.39 -0.18 10.37
C VAL A 110 -14.77 -0.84 10.43
N GLY A 111 -15.08 -1.44 11.57
CA GLY A 111 -16.28 -2.28 11.68
C GLY A 111 -16.23 -3.45 10.71
N THR A 112 -17.19 -3.51 9.79
CA THR A 112 -17.38 -4.62 8.85
C THR A 112 -17.20 -4.23 7.38
N ASN A 113 -16.46 -3.15 7.11
CA ASN A 113 -16.27 -2.62 5.76
C ASN A 113 -15.38 -3.50 4.85
N ILE A 114 -14.57 -4.40 5.44
CA ILE A 114 -13.75 -5.38 4.74
C ILE A 114 -14.11 -6.76 5.29
N LYS A 115 -14.54 -7.68 4.40
CA LYS A 115 -14.86 -9.08 4.77
C LYS A 115 -14.27 -10.03 3.75
N VAL A 116 -13.75 -11.16 4.23
CA VAL A 116 -13.36 -12.29 3.39
C VAL A 116 -14.56 -13.21 3.30
N LEU A 117 -14.97 -13.51 2.07
CA LEU A 117 -16.09 -14.39 1.75
C LEU A 117 -15.56 -15.60 0.98
N ASP A 118 -16.40 -16.62 0.79
CA ASP A 118 -16.02 -17.75 -0.07
C ASP A 118 -15.93 -17.28 -1.53
N GLY A 119 -14.73 -17.42 -2.11
CA GLY A 119 -14.44 -17.00 -3.49
C GLY A 119 -14.52 -15.48 -3.76
N ALA A 120 -14.74 -14.64 -2.75
CA ALA A 120 -14.87 -13.19 -2.92
C ALA A 120 -14.35 -12.41 -1.71
N MET A 121 -14.16 -11.11 -1.92
CA MET A 121 -13.82 -10.17 -0.85
C MET A 121 -14.71 -8.93 -0.94
N GLN A 122 -15.35 -8.58 0.16
CA GLN A 122 -16.06 -7.32 0.28
C GLN A 122 -15.06 -6.20 0.57
N LEU A 123 -15.10 -5.16 -0.26
CA LEU A 123 -14.23 -3.98 -0.14
C LEU A 123 -15.07 -2.69 -0.20
N PRO A 124 -14.67 -1.62 0.51
CA PRO A 124 -15.37 -0.34 0.46
C PRO A 124 -15.51 0.21 -0.95
N LYS A 125 -16.71 0.69 -1.29
CA LYS A 125 -17.06 1.27 -2.61
C LYS A 125 -16.98 0.28 -3.80
N LEU A 126 -16.57 -0.96 -3.58
CA LEU A 126 -16.48 -2.01 -4.61
C LEU A 126 -17.52 -3.11 -4.42
N GLY A 127 -18.06 -3.25 -3.18
CA GLY A 127 -18.91 -4.40 -2.84
C GLY A 127 -18.09 -5.70 -2.86
N ASN A 128 -18.73 -6.79 -3.29
CA ASN A 128 -18.13 -8.11 -3.36
C ASN A 128 -17.32 -8.25 -4.66
N VAL A 129 -16.01 -8.40 -4.52
CA VAL A 129 -15.09 -8.61 -5.65
C VAL A 129 -14.69 -10.07 -5.67
N LYS A 130 -14.95 -10.79 -6.78
CA LYS A 130 -14.53 -12.18 -6.96
C LYS A 130 -13.00 -12.30 -6.86
N CYS A 131 -12.51 -13.21 -6.05
CA CYS A 131 -11.07 -13.43 -5.89
C CYS A 131 -10.76 -14.90 -5.61
N ARG A 132 -9.50 -15.28 -5.90
CA ARG A 132 -8.94 -16.55 -5.44
C ARG A 132 -8.17 -16.29 -4.15
N VAL A 133 -8.59 -16.94 -3.07
CA VAL A 133 -7.90 -16.88 -1.79
C VAL A 133 -6.72 -17.84 -1.84
N SER A 134 -5.50 -17.33 -1.71
CA SER A 134 -4.27 -18.14 -1.82
C SER A 134 -3.99 -18.99 -0.58
N ARG A 135 -4.49 -18.55 0.58
CA ARG A 135 -4.36 -19.25 1.87
C ARG A 135 -5.52 -18.87 2.78
N LYS A 136 -5.87 -19.72 3.73
CA LYS A 136 -6.85 -19.37 4.77
C LYS A 136 -6.45 -18.07 5.46
N VAL A 137 -7.39 -17.15 5.61
CA VAL A 137 -7.20 -15.91 6.35
C VAL A 137 -7.47 -16.19 7.81
N GLU A 138 -6.46 -15.97 8.65
CA GLU A 138 -6.52 -16.18 10.09
C GLU A 138 -6.40 -14.84 10.82
N GLY A 139 -6.93 -14.80 12.05
CA GLY A 139 -6.92 -13.61 12.87
C GLY A 139 -7.90 -12.52 12.40
N ARG A 140 -7.70 -11.31 12.88
CA ARG A 140 -8.54 -10.15 12.60
C ARG A 140 -7.92 -9.26 11.53
N VAL A 141 -8.66 -8.97 10.47
CA VAL A 141 -8.21 -8.09 9.38
C VAL A 141 -8.10 -6.64 9.89
N LEU A 142 -6.93 -6.04 9.75
CA LEU A 142 -6.66 -4.63 10.06
C LEU A 142 -6.77 -3.73 8.82
N SER A 143 -6.34 -4.22 7.67
CA SER A 143 -6.41 -3.47 6.42
C SER A 143 -6.30 -4.37 5.20
N ALA A 144 -6.79 -3.87 4.08
CA ALA A 144 -6.60 -4.44 2.75
C ALA A 144 -5.84 -3.45 1.86
N THR A 145 -4.84 -3.95 1.13
CA THR A 145 -4.15 -3.19 0.10
C THR A 145 -4.50 -3.77 -1.26
N VAL A 146 -5.20 -2.99 -2.07
CA VAL A 146 -5.51 -3.33 -3.46
C VAL A 146 -4.39 -2.83 -4.35
N SER A 147 -3.88 -3.67 -5.22
CA SER A 147 -2.81 -3.33 -6.17
C SER A 147 -3.06 -3.88 -7.55
N GLN A 148 -2.47 -3.22 -8.55
CA GLN A 148 -2.39 -3.70 -9.93
C GLN A 148 -0.93 -3.86 -10.32
N GLU A 149 -0.58 -5.04 -10.82
CA GLU A 149 0.75 -5.35 -11.33
C GLU A 149 0.89 -4.91 -12.81
N ALA A 150 2.13 -4.91 -13.31
CA ALA A 150 2.42 -4.55 -14.71
C ALA A 150 1.70 -5.46 -15.72
N SER A 151 1.46 -6.72 -15.36
CA SER A 151 0.65 -7.69 -16.12
C SER A 151 -0.83 -7.34 -16.25
N GLY A 152 -1.29 -6.25 -15.61
CA GLY A 152 -2.70 -5.86 -15.54
C GLY A 152 -3.51 -6.61 -14.48
N LYS A 153 -2.96 -7.65 -13.85
CA LYS A 153 -3.65 -8.43 -12.81
C LYS A 153 -3.80 -7.63 -11.52
N TYR A 154 -4.91 -7.88 -10.82
CA TYR A 154 -5.22 -7.25 -9.54
C TYR A 154 -4.97 -8.21 -8.40
N TYR A 155 -4.46 -7.66 -7.30
CA TYR A 155 -4.19 -8.40 -6.06
C TYR A 155 -4.73 -7.63 -4.86
N VAL A 156 -5.11 -8.38 -3.82
CA VAL A 156 -5.45 -7.82 -2.52
C VAL A 156 -4.55 -8.49 -1.48
N SER A 157 -3.80 -7.67 -0.75
CA SER A 157 -2.99 -8.11 0.39
C SER A 157 -3.69 -7.70 1.68
N LEU A 158 -3.90 -8.64 2.59
CA LEU A 158 -4.49 -8.39 3.90
C LEU A 158 -3.41 -8.27 4.96
N CYS A 159 -3.54 -7.28 5.82
CA CYS A 159 -2.81 -7.21 7.07
C CYS A 159 -3.73 -7.71 8.19
N CYS A 160 -3.32 -8.77 8.88
CA CYS A 160 -4.08 -9.38 9.96
C CYS A 160 -3.30 -9.29 11.27
N THR A 161 -4.01 -9.31 12.39
CA THR A 161 -3.48 -9.42 13.75
C THR A 161 -4.14 -10.60 14.45
N ASP A 162 -3.70 -10.91 15.66
CA ASP A 162 -4.22 -12.02 16.47
C ASP A 162 -4.04 -13.39 15.74
N VAL A 163 -2.92 -13.55 15.03
CA VAL A 163 -2.53 -14.78 14.36
C VAL A 163 -1.50 -15.49 15.24
N ASP A 164 -1.77 -16.76 15.56
CA ASP A 164 -0.81 -17.60 16.28
C ASP A 164 0.28 -18.08 15.31
N ILE A 165 1.39 -17.35 15.28
CA ILE A 165 2.56 -17.70 14.46
C ILE A 165 3.46 -18.61 15.28
N LYS A 166 3.37 -19.92 15.01
CA LYS A 166 4.32 -20.90 15.57
C LYS A 166 5.61 -20.84 14.75
N PRO A 167 6.72 -20.36 15.35
CA PRO A 167 7.99 -20.38 14.65
C PRO A 167 8.38 -21.85 14.35
N PRO A 168 8.96 -22.13 13.17
CA PRO A 168 9.46 -23.47 12.90
C PRO A 168 10.54 -23.84 13.93
N PRO A 169 10.68 -25.13 14.28
CA PRO A 169 11.73 -25.56 15.19
C PRO A 169 13.10 -25.19 14.63
N LYS A 170 13.98 -24.70 15.49
CA LYS A 170 15.38 -24.44 15.11
C LYS A 170 16.06 -25.78 14.82
N THR A 171 16.43 -26.00 13.58
CA THR A 171 17.13 -27.23 13.15
C THR A 171 18.63 -27.17 13.40
N GLY A 172 19.20 -25.97 13.63
CA GLY A 172 20.64 -25.78 13.66
C GLY A 172 21.33 -25.89 12.29
N ALA A 173 20.57 -26.26 11.26
CA ALA A 173 21.09 -26.38 9.90
C ALA A 173 21.21 -25.00 9.25
N ALA A 174 22.25 -24.82 8.47
CA ALA A 174 22.47 -23.66 7.62
C ALA A 174 22.74 -24.14 6.19
N VAL A 175 22.17 -23.42 5.22
CA VAL A 175 22.42 -23.66 3.80
C VAL A 175 22.89 -22.36 3.15
N GLY A 176 24.03 -22.40 2.47
CA GLY A 176 24.49 -21.32 1.59
C GLY A 176 23.78 -21.42 0.24
N ILE A 177 23.41 -20.30 -0.35
CA ILE A 177 22.79 -20.24 -1.68
C ILE A 177 23.59 -19.26 -2.53
N ASP A 178 24.10 -19.75 -3.66
CA ASP A 178 24.68 -18.94 -4.72
C ASP A 178 23.69 -18.77 -5.86
N LEU A 179 23.51 -17.54 -6.35
CA LEU A 179 22.59 -17.20 -7.44
C LEU A 179 23.38 -16.93 -8.71
N GLY A 180 23.06 -17.63 -9.79
CA GLY A 180 23.74 -17.52 -11.07
C GLY A 180 22.80 -17.28 -12.25
N ILE A 181 23.40 -17.03 -13.42
CA ILE A 181 22.68 -16.86 -14.69
C ILE A 181 22.42 -18.21 -15.35
N LYS A 182 23.38 -19.12 -15.28
CA LYS A 182 23.26 -20.48 -15.87
C LYS A 182 22.30 -21.34 -15.06
N ASP A 183 22.58 -21.48 -13.77
CA ASP A 183 21.69 -22.11 -12.80
C ASP A 183 21.06 -20.99 -11.97
N LEU A 184 19.75 -21.04 -11.72
CA LEU A 184 19.04 -20.02 -10.92
C LEU A 184 19.63 -19.94 -9.50
N ALA A 185 19.90 -21.11 -8.91
CA ALA A 185 20.49 -21.21 -7.59
C ALA A 185 21.28 -22.52 -7.45
N ILE A 186 22.37 -22.44 -6.70
CA ILE A 186 23.15 -23.62 -6.27
C ILE A 186 23.25 -23.54 -4.75
N THR A 187 22.86 -24.61 -4.06
CA THR A 187 22.94 -24.67 -2.61
C THR A 187 24.24 -25.30 -2.14
N SER A 188 24.67 -25.02 -0.92
CA SER A 188 25.94 -25.53 -0.34
C SER A 188 25.97 -27.07 -0.19
N ASP A 189 24.81 -27.72 -0.23
CA ASP A 189 24.65 -29.16 -0.27
C ASP A 189 24.64 -29.76 -1.69
N GLY A 190 24.94 -28.92 -2.71
CA GLY A 190 25.14 -29.36 -4.09
C GLY A 190 23.87 -29.42 -4.94
N VAL A 191 22.71 -29.06 -4.41
CA VAL A 191 21.46 -29.02 -5.19
C VAL A 191 21.49 -27.84 -6.15
N LYS A 192 21.17 -28.10 -7.42
CA LYS A 192 21.09 -27.10 -8.49
C LYS A 192 19.65 -26.89 -8.92
N TYR A 193 19.27 -25.64 -9.10
CA TYR A 193 17.97 -25.21 -9.61
C TYR A 193 18.19 -24.54 -10.97
N ASP A 194 17.58 -25.11 -12.01
CA ASP A 194 17.73 -24.62 -13.37
C ASP A 194 17.09 -23.25 -13.54
N ASN A 195 17.72 -22.40 -14.33
CA ASN A 195 17.13 -21.16 -14.78
C ASN A 195 16.21 -21.45 -15.98
N LEU A 196 14.90 -21.19 -15.81
CA LEU A 196 13.86 -21.45 -16.83
C LEU A 196 13.73 -20.33 -17.89
N HIS A 197 14.70 -19.40 -17.97
CA HIS A 197 14.74 -18.32 -18.93
C HIS A 197 15.97 -18.40 -19.84
#